data_23cc75937b5f5225765fc3aeec1eac7d
#
_entry.id   23cc75937b5f5225765fc3aeec1eac7d
#
_cell.length_a   1.000
_cell.length_b   1.000
_cell.length_c   1.000
_cell.angle_alpha   90.00
_cell.angle_beta   90.00
_cell.angle_gamma   90.00
#
_symmetry.space_group_name_H-M   'P 1'
#
loop_
_entity.id
_entity.type
_entity.pdbx_description
1 polymer ?
#
loop_
_entity_poly.entity_id
_entity_poly.type
_entity_poly.pdbx_seq_one_letter_code
_entity_poly.pdbx_strand_id
1 'polypeptide(L)'
;MLAVPAIVLAQGTEKPQEPPTDTVVATAIPGVAAAGTKVIVIKSGFQGTEGPIGMPDGSLIFTETQANRITRIAADGTTSTFLENTNGSNGLAWDAKGRLISVQTTPGQTKIGVLYPKGSEAVLADNFDGKPFGRPNDLVVSTKGGVYFTEPGPNVPQGAPPPETPPLPPAVYYIAPGGKAVKIADGIRRPNGILLSRDEKTLFVNDTQGEYLLAFDVQADGTVTNRRNFAKYQAATTGPSGITSGADGLAIDEQGRIYAATSAGVEVFDAKGAHLGTIPVGRAPQNIAFAGPDKKTLYIVGRGSAFKVDLQTPGFKGRAK
;
A
#
# COMPACT_ATOMS: atom_id res chain seq x y z
N MET A 1 -37.17 -22.89 13.32
CA MET A 1 -35.78 -22.51 13.01
C MET A 1 -35.67 -22.32 11.52
N LEU A 2 -35.71 -21.09 11.03
CA LEU A 2 -35.54 -20.75 9.61
C LEU A 2 -34.05 -20.41 9.42
N ALA A 3 -33.38 -21.19 8.58
CA ALA A 3 -31.99 -20.94 8.22
C ALA A 3 -31.93 -19.70 7.32
N VAL A 4 -31.26 -18.65 7.74
CA VAL A 4 -30.94 -17.47 6.94
C VAL A 4 -29.78 -17.85 6.02
N PRO A 5 -29.90 -17.72 4.69
CA PRO A 5 -28.77 -17.98 3.82
C PRO A 5 -27.72 -16.87 3.97
N ALA A 6 -26.49 -17.26 4.23
CA ALA A 6 -25.36 -16.35 4.19
C ALA A 6 -25.18 -15.82 2.75
N ILE A 7 -25.40 -14.53 2.56
CA ILE A 7 -25.08 -13.86 1.29
C ILE A 7 -23.56 -13.72 1.24
N VAL A 8 -22.91 -14.61 0.53
CA VAL A 8 -21.52 -14.45 0.10
C VAL A 8 -21.50 -13.34 -0.93
N LEU A 9 -21.13 -12.13 -0.52
CA LEU A 9 -20.84 -11.04 -1.44
C LEU A 9 -19.67 -11.46 -2.33
N ALA A 10 -19.97 -11.78 -3.58
CA ALA A 10 -18.97 -12.07 -4.58
C ALA A 10 -18.05 -10.85 -4.72
N GLN A 11 -16.79 -11.00 -4.31
CA GLN A 11 -15.74 -10.09 -4.73
C GLN A 11 -15.72 -10.15 -6.25
N GLY A 12 -15.92 -9.00 -6.91
CA GLY A 12 -15.89 -8.93 -8.37
C GLY A 12 -14.56 -9.52 -8.85
N THR A 13 -14.63 -10.68 -9.47
CA THR A 13 -13.49 -11.31 -10.12
C THR A 13 -13.10 -10.42 -11.30
N GLU A 14 -12.05 -9.63 -11.15
CA GLU A 14 -11.39 -9.03 -12.31
C GLU A 14 -11.05 -10.20 -13.25
N LYS A 15 -11.53 -10.13 -14.49
CA LYS A 15 -11.13 -11.10 -15.51
C LYS A 15 -9.61 -11.12 -15.59
N PRO A 16 -8.98 -12.30 -15.73
CA PRO A 16 -7.55 -12.38 -15.96
C PRO A 16 -7.21 -11.51 -17.18
N GLN A 17 -6.49 -10.42 -16.94
CA GLN A 17 -5.97 -9.61 -18.04
C GLN A 17 -4.80 -10.36 -18.66
N GLU A 18 -4.69 -10.31 -20.00
CA GLU A 18 -3.52 -10.87 -20.69
C GLU A 18 -2.22 -10.27 -20.13
N PRO A 19 -1.14 -11.03 -20.02
CA PRO A 19 0.13 -10.51 -19.55
C PRO A 19 0.59 -9.33 -20.42
N PRO A 20 1.16 -8.27 -19.83
CA PRO A 20 1.71 -7.17 -20.62
C PRO A 20 2.84 -7.71 -21.50
N THR A 21 2.76 -7.46 -22.81
CA THR A 21 3.69 -8.00 -23.80
C THR A 21 4.87 -7.09 -24.09
N ASP A 22 4.77 -5.80 -23.71
CA ASP A 22 5.74 -4.79 -24.13
C ASP A 22 6.66 -4.38 -22.98
N THR A 23 7.96 -4.37 -23.24
CA THR A 23 8.94 -3.74 -22.35
C THR A 23 8.71 -2.23 -22.40
N VAL A 24 8.28 -1.66 -21.30
CA VAL A 24 8.15 -0.22 -21.13
C VAL A 24 9.49 0.35 -20.68
N VAL A 25 9.84 1.54 -21.17
CA VAL A 25 11.08 2.23 -20.81
C VAL A 25 10.79 3.58 -20.16
N ALA A 26 11.53 3.90 -19.12
CA ALA A 26 11.44 5.19 -18.46
C ALA A 26 12.13 6.28 -19.29
N THR A 27 11.57 7.48 -19.27
CA THR A 27 12.28 8.71 -19.66
C THR A 27 13.32 9.06 -18.58
N ALA A 28 14.27 9.93 -18.89
CA ALA A 28 15.22 10.40 -17.88
C ALA A 28 14.49 11.17 -16.77
N ILE A 29 14.70 10.75 -15.52
CA ILE A 29 14.29 11.48 -14.32
C ILE A 29 15.57 11.68 -13.50
N PRO A 30 16.10 12.91 -13.38
CA PRO A 30 17.40 13.16 -12.76
C PRO A 30 17.55 12.56 -11.36
N GLY A 31 18.59 11.75 -11.15
CA GLY A 31 18.86 11.05 -9.89
C GLY A 31 17.92 9.90 -9.57
N VAL A 32 16.97 9.57 -10.45
CA VAL A 32 16.00 8.48 -10.29
C VAL A 32 16.22 7.41 -11.35
N ALA A 33 16.06 7.74 -12.63
CA ALA A 33 16.17 6.80 -13.74
C ALA A 33 16.89 7.44 -14.93
N ALA A 34 17.78 6.71 -15.58
CA ALA A 34 18.35 7.12 -16.85
C ALA A 34 17.31 6.94 -17.99
N ALA A 35 17.47 7.69 -19.08
CA ALA A 35 16.67 7.45 -20.27
C ALA A 35 16.86 6.02 -20.78
N GLY A 36 15.77 5.35 -21.14
CA GLY A 36 15.81 3.98 -21.62
C GLY A 36 15.92 2.91 -20.54
N THR A 37 15.87 3.29 -19.25
CA THR A 37 15.77 2.31 -18.15
C THR A 37 14.53 1.45 -18.33
N LYS A 38 14.72 0.14 -18.39
CA LYS A 38 13.65 -0.82 -18.67
C LYS A 38 12.83 -1.12 -17.42
N VAL A 39 11.51 -1.11 -17.57
CA VAL A 39 10.57 -1.69 -16.60
C VAL A 39 10.31 -3.12 -17.06
N ILE A 40 10.75 -4.09 -16.28
CA ILE A 40 10.77 -5.51 -16.63
C ILE A 40 9.57 -6.19 -15.98
N VAL A 41 8.79 -6.94 -16.76
CA VAL A 41 7.78 -7.85 -16.24
C VAL A 41 8.48 -9.05 -15.62
N ILE A 42 8.23 -9.31 -14.34
CA ILE A 42 8.71 -10.52 -13.65
C ILE A 42 7.77 -11.68 -13.94
N LYS A 43 6.49 -11.49 -13.64
CA LYS A 43 5.45 -12.50 -13.83
C LYS A 43 4.06 -11.89 -13.76
N SER A 44 3.10 -12.56 -14.41
CA SER A 44 1.66 -12.27 -14.33
C SER A 44 0.89 -13.52 -13.87
N GLY A 45 -0.41 -13.34 -13.60
CA GLY A 45 -1.29 -14.42 -13.13
C GLY A 45 -1.40 -14.52 -11.61
N PHE A 46 -0.95 -13.50 -10.88
CA PHE A 46 -1.19 -13.38 -9.44
C PHE A 46 -2.62 -12.95 -9.14
N GLN A 47 -3.09 -13.20 -7.91
CA GLN A 47 -4.49 -12.96 -7.52
C GLN A 47 -4.56 -11.89 -6.42
N GLY A 48 -4.82 -10.62 -6.83
CA GLY A 48 -4.96 -9.51 -5.91
C GLY A 48 -3.62 -9.02 -5.35
N THR A 49 -2.77 -8.50 -6.23
CA THR A 49 -1.39 -8.07 -5.92
C THR A 49 -1.36 -6.77 -5.12
N GLU A 50 -0.88 -6.84 -3.88
CA GLU A 50 -0.78 -5.72 -2.94
C GLU A 50 0.42 -5.85 -1.98
N GLY A 51 0.61 -4.87 -1.11
CA GLY A 51 1.49 -4.88 0.05
C GLY A 51 2.92 -5.36 -0.19
N PRO A 52 3.64 -4.91 -1.23
CA PRO A 52 5.03 -5.31 -1.44
C PRO A 52 5.92 -4.75 -0.34
N ILE A 53 6.89 -5.56 0.10
CA ILE A 53 7.90 -5.12 1.06
C ILE A 53 9.20 -5.90 0.88
N GLY A 54 10.34 -5.18 1.00
CA GLY A 54 11.66 -5.79 0.92
C GLY A 54 11.98 -6.66 2.14
N MET A 55 12.69 -7.76 1.89
CA MET A 55 13.21 -8.66 2.90
C MET A 55 14.68 -8.31 3.24
N PRO A 56 15.18 -8.68 4.42
CA PRO A 56 16.58 -8.47 4.78
C PRO A 56 17.59 -9.13 3.85
N ASP A 57 17.21 -10.23 3.18
CA ASP A 57 18.04 -10.94 2.22
C ASP A 57 18.00 -10.35 0.79
N GLY A 58 17.32 -9.21 0.62
CA GLY A 58 17.17 -8.51 -0.65
C GLY A 58 16.03 -9.03 -1.53
N SER A 59 15.36 -10.12 -1.17
CA SER A 59 14.14 -10.55 -1.87
C SER A 59 12.96 -9.60 -1.57
N LEU A 60 11.90 -9.73 -2.35
CA LEU A 60 10.63 -9.05 -2.11
C LEU A 60 9.60 -10.07 -1.65
N ILE A 61 8.70 -9.68 -0.74
CA ILE A 61 7.42 -10.36 -0.55
C ILE A 61 6.28 -9.40 -0.86
N PHE A 62 5.15 -9.93 -1.29
CA PHE A 62 3.93 -9.18 -1.55
C PHE A 62 2.69 -10.04 -1.31
N THR A 63 1.55 -9.42 -1.05
CA THR A 63 0.30 -10.12 -0.78
C THR A 63 -0.45 -10.44 -2.07
N GLU A 64 -1.01 -11.65 -2.13
CA GLU A 64 -2.06 -12.03 -3.06
C GLU A 64 -3.36 -12.15 -2.27
N THR A 65 -4.06 -11.03 -2.13
CA THR A 65 -5.22 -10.88 -1.23
C THR A 65 -6.34 -11.87 -1.54
N GLN A 66 -6.59 -12.14 -2.82
CA GLN A 66 -7.64 -13.06 -3.28
C GLN A 66 -7.20 -14.53 -3.16
N ALA A 67 -5.89 -14.82 -3.28
CA ALA A 67 -5.32 -16.14 -3.06
C ALA A 67 -5.03 -16.43 -1.58
N ASN A 68 -5.26 -15.46 -0.69
CA ASN A 68 -5.05 -15.57 0.76
C ASN A 68 -3.62 -16.03 1.13
N ARG A 69 -2.61 -15.51 0.41
CA ARG A 69 -1.18 -15.86 0.62
C ARG A 69 -0.27 -14.65 0.45
N ILE A 70 0.96 -14.81 0.91
CA ILE A 70 2.08 -13.92 0.62
C ILE A 70 3.06 -14.66 -0.26
N THR A 71 3.40 -14.04 -1.39
CA THR A 71 4.33 -14.58 -2.38
C THR A 71 5.68 -13.87 -2.27
N ARG A 72 6.77 -14.62 -2.41
CA ARG A 72 8.15 -14.14 -2.45
C ARG A 72 8.66 -14.11 -3.89
N ILE A 73 9.39 -13.05 -4.22
CA ILE A 73 10.20 -12.93 -5.43
C ILE A 73 11.67 -12.92 -4.99
N ALA A 74 12.41 -13.92 -5.38
CA ALA A 74 13.85 -14.00 -5.13
C ALA A 74 14.63 -13.05 -6.07
N ALA A 75 15.93 -12.83 -5.81
CA ALA A 75 16.77 -11.94 -6.61
C ALA A 75 16.86 -12.33 -8.09
N ASP A 76 16.79 -13.64 -8.40
CA ASP A 76 16.77 -14.19 -9.76
C ASP A 76 15.40 -14.07 -10.45
N GLY A 77 14.38 -13.54 -9.75
CA GLY A 77 13.01 -13.39 -10.25
C GLY A 77 12.12 -14.63 -10.05
N THR A 78 12.64 -15.72 -9.47
CA THR A 78 11.81 -16.88 -9.16
C THR A 78 10.78 -16.55 -8.07
N THR A 79 9.60 -17.17 -8.18
CA THR A 79 8.49 -16.91 -7.25
C THR A 79 8.17 -18.16 -6.45
N SER A 80 7.91 -17.99 -5.15
CA SER A 80 7.47 -19.04 -4.24
C SER A 80 6.49 -18.51 -3.22
N THR A 81 5.71 -19.38 -2.60
CA THR A 81 4.86 -19.00 -1.47
C THR A 81 5.73 -18.75 -0.23
N PHE A 82 5.56 -17.60 0.41
CA PHE A 82 6.19 -17.27 1.70
C PHE A 82 5.30 -17.65 2.88
N LEU A 83 4.02 -17.26 2.84
CA LEU A 83 3.00 -17.62 3.83
C LEU A 83 1.67 -17.93 3.15
N GLU A 84 0.93 -18.89 3.70
CA GLU A 84 -0.45 -19.18 3.33
C GLU A 84 -1.41 -18.84 4.47
N ASN A 85 -2.70 -18.77 4.15
CA ASN A 85 -3.77 -18.50 5.13
C ASN A 85 -3.55 -17.19 5.90
N THR A 86 -3.27 -16.13 5.15
CA THR A 86 -2.88 -14.82 5.67
C THR A 86 -4.04 -13.91 6.05
N ASN A 87 -5.27 -14.47 6.12
CA ASN A 87 -6.51 -13.75 6.45
C ASN A 87 -6.77 -12.56 5.51
N GLY A 88 -6.54 -12.78 4.19
CA GLY A 88 -6.73 -11.74 3.18
C GLY A 88 -5.80 -10.54 3.39
N SER A 89 -4.53 -10.80 3.72
CA SER A 89 -3.55 -9.73 3.92
C SER A 89 -3.48 -8.77 2.75
N ASN A 90 -3.39 -7.47 3.06
CA ASN A 90 -3.18 -6.38 2.11
C ASN A 90 -1.84 -5.69 2.41
N GLY A 91 -1.80 -4.50 3.00
CA GLY A 91 -0.55 -3.83 3.36
C GLY A 91 0.31 -4.63 4.34
N LEU A 92 1.64 -4.56 4.17
CA LEU A 92 2.65 -5.21 4.99
C LEU A 92 3.68 -4.21 5.52
N ALA A 93 4.16 -4.40 6.73
CA ALA A 93 5.33 -3.71 7.26
C ALA A 93 6.11 -4.58 8.25
N TRP A 94 7.45 -4.42 8.30
CA TRP A 94 8.28 -5.00 9.34
C TRP A 94 8.38 -4.06 10.53
N ASP A 95 8.29 -4.61 11.74
CA ASP A 95 8.67 -3.86 12.93
C ASP A 95 10.16 -4.05 13.26
N ALA A 96 10.66 -3.27 14.23
CA ALA A 96 12.05 -3.35 14.67
C ALA A 96 12.45 -4.68 15.32
N LYS A 97 11.48 -5.53 15.67
CA LYS A 97 11.70 -6.88 16.21
C LYS A 97 11.71 -7.96 15.12
N GLY A 98 11.63 -7.58 13.84
CA GLY A 98 11.55 -8.51 12.71
C GLY A 98 10.22 -9.23 12.60
N ARG A 99 9.13 -8.68 13.18
CA ARG A 99 7.80 -9.23 13.01
C ARG A 99 7.10 -8.59 11.81
N LEU A 100 6.43 -9.39 11.01
CA LEU A 100 5.61 -8.91 9.89
C LEU A 100 4.22 -8.54 10.39
N ILE A 101 3.92 -7.26 10.34
CA ILE A 101 2.60 -6.71 10.63
C ILE A 101 1.84 -6.57 9.32
N SER A 102 0.56 -6.92 9.34
CA SER A 102 -0.31 -6.90 8.17
C SER A 102 -1.66 -6.28 8.48
N VAL A 103 -2.17 -5.59 7.48
CA VAL A 103 -3.60 -5.34 7.32
C VAL A 103 -4.26 -6.63 6.84
N GLN A 104 -5.28 -7.10 7.53
CA GLN A 104 -5.99 -8.35 7.24
C GLN A 104 -7.47 -8.03 6.95
N THR A 105 -7.97 -8.48 5.79
CA THR A 105 -9.23 -7.96 5.24
C THR A 105 -10.31 -9.00 5.00
N THR A 106 -10.14 -10.25 5.45
CA THR A 106 -11.21 -11.25 5.35
C THR A 106 -12.48 -10.75 6.04
N PRO A 107 -13.63 -10.70 5.37
CA PRO A 107 -14.88 -10.22 5.95
C PRO A 107 -15.22 -10.91 7.28
N GLY A 108 -15.58 -10.12 8.30
CA GLY A 108 -15.88 -10.60 9.65
C GLY A 108 -14.63 -10.94 10.50
N GLN A 109 -13.42 -10.82 9.93
CA GLN A 109 -12.14 -11.09 10.60
C GLN A 109 -11.10 -9.99 10.34
N THR A 110 -11.56 -8.80 9.96
CA THR A 110 -10.71 -7.66 9.65
C THR A 110 -9.92 -7.22 10.88
N LYS A 111 -8.62 -6.99 10.71
CA LYS A 111 -7.74 -6.55 11.79
C LYS A 111 -6.39 -6.05 11.29
N ILE A 112 -5.68 -5.37 12.16
CA ILE A 112 -4.24 -5.12 12.07
C ILE A 112 -3.58 -6.11 13.02
N GLY A 113 -2.63 -6.90 12.54
CA GLY A 113 -2.02 -7.93 13.37
C GLY A 113 -0.67 -8.41 12.88
N VAL A 114 0.04 -9.11 13.76
CA VAL A 114 1.30 -9.78 13.45
C VAL A 114 0.99 -11.12 12.79
N LEU A 115 1.65 -11.41 11.66
CA LEU A 115 1.53 -12.67 10.92
C LEU A 115 2.76 -13.57 11.03
N TYR A 116 3.93 -12.99 11.23
CA TYR A 116 5.19 -13.72 11.20
C TYR A 116 6.17 -13.14 12.23
N PRO A 117 7.08 -13.94 12.81
CA PRO A 117 7.25 -15.38 12.61
C PRO A 117 6.10 -16.18 13.24
N LYS A 118 5.96 -17.45 12.81
CA LYS A 118 4.98 -18.37 13.39
C LYS A 118 5.15 -18.48 14.89
N GLY A 119 4.02 -18.37 15.62
CA GLY A 119 4.00 -18.37 17.10
C GLY A 119 4.14 -16.96 17.70
N SER A 120 4.29 -15.92 16.89
CA SER A 120 4.26 -14.51 17.34
C SER A 120 2.98 -13.78 16.90
N GLU A 121 2.01 -14.51 16.35
CA GLU A 121 0.77 -13.95 15.87
C GLU A 121 0.03 -13.21 17.00
N ALA A 122 -0.39 -11.99 16.71
CA ALA A 122 -1.08 -11.14 17.67
C ALA A 122 -2.04 -10.18 16.96
N VAL A 123 -3.19 -9.94 17.57
CA VAL A 123 -4.09 -8.86 17.16
C VAL A 123 -3.58 -7.56 17.78
N LEU A 124 -3.33 -6.54 16.96
CA LEU A 124 -2.98 -5.20 17.42
C LEU A 124 -4.23 -4.32 17.53
N ALA A 125 -5.13 -4.41 16.55
CA ALA A 125 -6.45 -3.80 16.61
C ALA A 125 -7.41 -4.52 15.64
N ASP A 126 -8.65 -4.72 16.02
CA ASP A 126 -9.74 -5.28 15.20
C ASP A 126 -10.99 -4.38 15.16
N ASN A 127 -10.99 -3.33 15.95
CA ASN A 127 -12.10 -2.38 16.04
C ASN A 127 -11.62 -0.96 16.43
N PHE A 128 -12.51 0.01 16.20
CA PHE A 128 -12.42 1.37 16.75
C PHE A 128 -13.75 1.71 17.41
N ASP A 129 -13.74 2.09 18.69
CA ASP A 129 -14.92 2.40 19.51
C ASP A 129 -16.00 1.29 19.44
N GLY A 130 -15.56 0.03 19.52
CA GLY A 130 -16.44 -1.15 19.48
C GLY A 130 -17.01 -1.49 18.11
N LYS A 131 -16.69 -0.73 17.05
CA LYS A 131 -17.08 -1.02 15.66
C LYS A 131 -15.93 -1.68 14.94
N PRO A 132 -16.14 -2.83 14.27
CA PRO A 132 -15.08 -3.49 13.51
C PRO A 132 -14.63 -2.59 12.34
N PHE A 133 -13.36 -2.73 11.94
CA PHE A 133 -12.88 -2.14 10.71
C PHE A 133 -13.59 -2.74 9.52
N GLY A 134 -13.86 -1.92 8.51
CA GLY A 134 -14.53 -2.34 7.29
C GLY A 134 -13.57 -3.06 6.34
N ARG A 135 -12.58 -2.33 5.85
CA ARG A 135 -11.57 -2.84 4.92
C ARG A 135 -10.30 -1.99 5.01
N PRO A 136 -9.58 -2.06 6.11
CA PRO A 136 -8.31 -1.35 6.20
C PRO A 136 -7.41 -1.74 5.01
N ASN A 137 -6.52 -0.84 4.57
CA ASN A 137 -5.81 -1.03 3.30
C ASN A 137 -4.30 -1.13 3.46
N ASP A 138 -3.63 -0.08 3.89
CA ASP A 138 -2.17 -0.04 3.94
C ASP A 138 -1.68 0.41 5.33
N LEU A 139 -0.43 0.13 5.65
CA LEU A 139 0.15 0.47 6.93
C LEU A 139 1.64 0.81 6.83
N VAL A 140 2.11 1.59 7.80
CA VAL A 140 3.54 1.84 8.05
C VAL A 140 3.82 1.76 9.53
N VAL A 141 4.98 1.21 9.90
CA VAL A 141 5.42 1.08 11.30
C VAL A 141 6.56 2.05 11.56
N SER A 142 6.42 2.89 12.59
CA SER A 142 7.50 3.79 13.02
C SER A 142 8.64 3.02 13.71
N THR A 143 9.83 3.62 13.76
CA THR A 143 10.97 3.04 14.49
C THR A 143 10.69 2.85 15.98
N LYS A 144 9.74 3.61 16.53
CA LYS A 144 9.27 3.47 17.92
C LYS A 144 8.20 2.37 18.10
N GLY A 145 7.79 1.69 17.01
CA GLY A 145 6.81 0.60 17.04
C GLY A 145 5.34 1.04 16.97
N GLY A 146 5.07 2.32 16.74
CA GLY A 146 3.73 2.81 16.45
C GLY A 146 3.28 2.42 15.04
N VAL A 147 2.04 2.01 14.87
CA VAL A 147 1.47 1.54 13.60
C VAL A 147 0.45 2.55 13.08
N TYR A 148 0.70 3.11 11.90
CA TYR A 148 -0.24 3.95 11.16
C TYR A 148 -0.89 3.13 10.07
N PHE A 149 -2.21 3.24 9.90
CA PHE A 149 -2.91 2.51 8.84
C PHE A 149 -4.11 3.30 8.31
N THR A 150 -4.52 2.96 7.10
CA THR A 150 -5.64 3.57 6.40
C THR A 150 -6.86 2.67 6.39
N GLU A 151 -8.03 3.27 6.55
CA GLU A 151 -9.35 2.66 6.37
C GLU A 151 -10.09 3.45 5.27
N PRO A 152 -10.09 2.99 4.01
CA PRO A 152 -10.74 3.69 2.90
C PRO A 152 -12.26 3.60 2.91
N GLY A 153 -12.84 2.90 3.87
CA GLY A 153 -14.25 2.54 3.88
C GLY A 153 -14.54 1.34 2.97
N PRO A 154 -15.77 0.84 2.99
CA PRO A 154 -16.14 -0.34 2.22
C PRO A 154 -16.14 -0.07 0.72
N ASN A 155 -15.86 -1.10 -0.07
CA ASN A 155 -16.20 -1.12 -1.48
C ASN A 155 -17.68 -1.45 -1.62
N VAL A 156 -18.52 -0.43 -1.72
CA VAL A 156 -19.95 -0.65 -1.99
C VAL A 156 -20.13 -0.64 -3.52
N PRO A 157 -20.60 -1.74 -4.12
CA PRO A 157 -20.93 -1.75 -5.55
C PRO A 157 -21.98 -0.68 -5.85
N GLN A 158 -21.87 -0.03 -7.01
CA GLN A 158 -22.86 0.95 -7.45
C GLN A 158 -24.26 0.30 -7.50
N GLY A 159 -25.24 0.93 -6.84
CA GLY A 159 -26.60 0.42 -6.77
C GLY A 159 -26.86 -0.65 -5.70
N ALA A 160 -25.85 -1.03 -4.91
CA ALA A 160 -26.09 -1.90 -3.76
C ALA A 160 -26.85 -1.16 -2.65
N PRO A 161 -27.74 -1.84 -1.92
CA PRO A 161 -28.40 -1.24 -0.76
C PRO A 161 -27.37 -0.89 0.32
N PRO A 162 -27.62 0.16 1.12
CA PRO A 162 -26.73 0.48 2.23
C PRO A 162 -26.68 -0.70 3.21
N PRO A 163 -25.51 -0.97 3.82
CA PRO A 163 -25.37 -2.02 4.82
C PRO A 163 -26.22 -1.71 6.05
N GLU A 164 -26.80 -2.75 6.68
CA GLU A 164 -27.62 -2.62 7.90
C GLU A 164 -26.86 -1.92 9.03
N THR A 165 -25.56 -2.22 9.16
CA THR A 165 -24.67 -1.52 10.09
C THR A 165 -23.78 -0.58 9.28
N PRO A 166 -23.86 0.75 9.48
CA PRO A 166 -22.97 1.69 8.79
C PRO A 166 -21.51 1.36 9.13
N PRO A 167 -20.66 1.15 8.12
CA PRO A 167 -19.24 0.92 8.34
C PRO A 167 -18.57 2.17 8.91
N LEU A 168 -17.36 2.00 9.43
CA LEU A 168 -16.51 3.15 9.78
C LEU A 168 -16.30 4.03 8.55
N PRO A 169 -16.41 5.36 8.67
CA PRO A 169 -16.11 6.27 7.59
C PRO A 169 -14.61 6.22 7.23
N PRO A 170 -14.24 6.64 6.00
CA PRO A 170 -12.83 6.72 5.60
C PRO A 170 -12.01 7.55 6.59
N ALA A 171 -10.89 6.98 7.07
CA ALA A 171 -10.05 7.63 8.07
C ALA A 171 -8.62 7.05 8.09
N VAL A 172 -7.75 7.72 8.82
CA VAL A 172 -6.42 7.26 9.18
C VAL A 172 -6.37 7.00 10.67
N TYR A 173 -5.77 5.90 11.05
CA TYR A 173 -5.67 5.46 12.43
C TYR A 173 -4.20 5.28 12.86
N TYR A 174 -3.99 5.34 14.15
CA TYR A 174 -2.71 5.08 14.81
C TYR A 174 -2.91 4.11 15.98
N ILE A 175 -1.97 3.19 16.14
CA ILE A 175 -1.87 2.29 17.29
C ILE A 175 -0.53 2.54 17.96
N ALA A 176 -0.53 3.10 19.16
CA ALA A 176 0.67 3.21 19.97
C ALA A 176 1.16 1.81 20.40
N PRO A 177 2.45 1.60 20.69
CA PRO A 177 2.92 0.32 21.22
C PRO A 177 2.14 -0.13 22.44
N GLY A 178 1.44 -1.28 22.32
CA GLY A 178 0.56 -1.81 23.40
C GLY A 178 -0.74 -1.03 23.63
N GLY A 179 -1.02 -0.02 22.80
CA GLY A 179 -2.24 0.80 22.88
C GLY A 179 -3.39 0.26 22.03
N LYS A 180 -4.47 1.02 22.01
CA LYS A 180 -5.63 0.81 21.13
C LYS A 180 -5.53 1.68 19.89
N ALA A 181 -6.29 1.36 18.86
CA ALA A 181 -6.42 2.22 17.68
C ALA A 181 -7.08 3.54 18.06
N VAL A 182 -6.50 4.65 17.63
CA VAL A 182 -7.07 5.99 17.71
C VAL A 182 -7.19 6.57 16.31
N LYS A 183 -8.30 7.26 16.02
CA LYS A 183 -8.47 7.98 14.76
C LYS A 183 -7.63 9.26 14.81
N ILE A 184 -6.75 9.46 13.84
CA ILE A 184 -5.82 10.60 13.80
C ILE A 184 -6.11 11.58 12.67
N ALA A 185 -6.79 11.13 11.59
CA ALA A 185 -7.26 12.01 10.52
C ALA A 185 -8.50 11.43 9.85
N ASP A 186 -9.37 12.32 9.35
CA ASP A 186 -10.56 12.00 8.56
C ASP A 186 -10.78 13.03 7.44
N GLY A 187 -11.95 12.99 6.78
CA GLY A 187 -12.24 13.90 5.67
C GLY A 187 -11.35 13.67 4.43
N ILE A 188 -10.76 12.49 4.29
CA ILE A 188 -10.07 12.00 3.11
C ILE A 188 -11.06 11.10 2.39
N ARG A 189 -11.24 11.30 1.08
CA ARG A 189 -12.32 10.60 0.35
C ARG A 189 -12.07 9.09 0.26
N ARG A 190 -10.80 8.69 -0.01
CA ARG A 190 -10.38 7.29 -0.08
C ARG A 190 -8.91 7.16 0.31
N PRO A 191 -8.60 7.23 1.63
CA PRO A 191 -7.22 7.07 2.08
C PRO A 191 -6.72 5.67 1.70
N ASN A 192 -5.49 5.59 1.17
CA ASN A 192 -4.92 4.35 0.66
C ASN A 192 -3.48 4.21 1.13
N GLY A 193 -2.49 4.28 0.24
CA GLY A 193 -1.09 4.19 0.60
C GLY A 193 -0.70 5.17 1.71
N ILE A 194 0.10 4.71 2.66
CA ILE A 194 0.53 5.49 3.82
C ILE A 194 2.04 5.32 4.04
N LEU A 195 2.73 6.39 4.38
CA LEU A 195 4.17 6.41 4.48
C LEU A 195 4.66 7.46 5.48
N LEU A 196 5.71 7.18 6.23
CA LEU A 196 6.41 8.16 7.06
C LEU A 196 7.61 8.74 6.30
N SER A 197 7.90 10.02 6.49
CA SER A 197 9.17 10.63 6.07
C SER A 197 10.37 9.92 6.72
N ARG A 198 11.59 10.17 6.23
CA ARG A 198 12.80 9.53 6.74
C ARG A 198 13.05 9.83 8.23
N ASP A 199 12.73 11.03 8.65
CA ASP A 199 12.87 11.50 10.05
C ASP A 199 11.61 11.24 10.90
N GLU A 200 10.58 10.60 10.30
CA GLU A 200 9.28 10.28 10.90
C GLU A 200 8.50 11.51 11.42
N LYS A 201 8.81 12.71 10.95
CA LYS A 201 8.09 13.94 11.35
C LYS A 201 6.91 14.26 10.45
N THR A 202 6.83 13.60 9.29
CA THR A 202 5.72 13.78 8.34
C THR A 202 5.09 12.42 8.01
N LEU A 203 3.78 12.35 8.12
CA LEU A 203 2.98 11.24 7.61
C LEU A 203 2.39 11.64 6.26
N PHE A 204 2.64 10.83 5.23
CA PHE A 204 2.06 10.97 3.90
C PHE A 204 0.92 10.00 3.73
N VAL A 205 -0.17 10.44 3.10
CA VAL A 205 -1.35 9.62 2.83
C VAL A 205 -1.85 9.90 1.41
N ASN A 206 -1.95 8.85 0.61
CA ASN A 206 -2.60 8.90 -0.70
C ASN A 206 -4.12 9.00 -0.53
N ASP A 207 -4.74 9.90 -1.30
CA ASP A 207 -6.18 9.89 -1.53
C ASP A 207 -6.45 9.41 -2.97
N THR A 208 -6.90 8.16 -3.13
CA THR A 208 -7.19 7.58 -4.46
C THR A 208 -8.20 8.42 -5.24
N GLN A 209 -9.14 9.05 -4.55
CA GLN A 209 -10.19 9.90 -5.13
C GLN A 209 -9.89 11.40 -4.97
N GLY A 210 -8.63 11.75 -4.78
CA GLY A 210 -8.14 13.12 -4.63
C GLY A 210 -7.13 13.52 -5.70
N GLU A 211 -6.79 14.80 -5.73
CA GLU A 211 -5.80 15.39 -6.63
C GLU A 211 -4.39 15.43 -6.01
N TYR A 212 -4.28 15.18 -4.71
CA TYR A 212 -3.05 15.46 -3.96
C TYR A 212 -2.64 14.28 -3.08
N LEU A 213 -1.34 14.04 -3.02
CA LEU A 213 -0.70 13.40 -1.88
C LEU A 213 -0.83 14.34 -0.68
N LEU A 214 -1.38 13.85 0.41
CA LEU A 214 -1.56 14.60 1.64
C LEU A 214 -0.36 14.41 2.57
N ALA A 215 -0.02 15.47 3.32
CA ALA A 215 0.97 15.40 4.37
C ALA A 215 0.42 15.95 5.69
N PHE A 216 0.90 15.38 6.78
CA PHE A 216 0.54 15.73 8.15
C PHE A 216 1.81 15.79 9.01
N ASP A 217 1.85 16.67 10.00
CA ASP A 217 2.94 16.74 10.96
C ASP A 217 2.70 15.75 12.09
N VAL A 218 3.65 14.84 12.31
CA VAL A 218 3.59 13.81 13.35
C VAL A 218 3.99 14.42 14.69
N GLN A 219 3.15 14.22 15.70
CA GLN A 219 3.36 14.69 17.07
C GLN A 219 4.14 13.66 17.91
N ALA A 220 4.62 14.07 19.07
CA ALA A 220 5.41 13.21 19.97
C ALA A 220 4.65 11.98 20.45
N ASP A 221 3.33 12.07 20.56
CA ASP A 221 2.41 10.98 20.96
C ASP A 221 1.96 10.09 19.78
N GLY A 222 2.41 10.40 18.56
CA GLY A 222 2.04 9.68 17.34
C GLY A 222 0.78 10.20 16.65
N THR A 223 0.06 11.13 17.24
CA THR A 223 -1.06 11.82 16.56
C THR A 223 -0.54 12.74 15.46
N VAL A 224 -1.42 13.28 14.63
CA VAL A 224 -1.02 14.16 13.52
C VAL A 224 -1.81 15.47 13.51
N THR A 225 -1.17 16.50 12.98
CA THR A 225 -1.74 17.86 12.82
C THR A 225 -1.36 18.42 11.45
N ASN A 226 -1.78 19.67 11.17
CA ASN A 226 -1.34 20.44 10.00
C ASN A 226 -1.50 19.72 8.66
N ARG A 227 -2.70 19.16 8.39
CA ARG A 227 -3.02 18.58 7.07
C ARG A 227 -2.75 19.61 5.97
N ARG A 228 -2.03 19.17 4.93
CA ARG A 228 -1.73 19.99 3.76
C ARG A 228 -1.66 19.17 2.48
N ASN A 229 -1.93 19.81 1.36
CA ASN A 229 -1.65 19.25 0.03
C ASN A 229 -0.14 19.31 -0.19
N PHE A 230 0.50 18.14 -0.30
CA PHE A 230 1.96 18.05 -0.45
C PHE A 230 2.39 18.04 -1.91
N ALA A 231 1.82 17.17 -2.72
CA ALA A 231 2.15 17.04 -4.13
C ALA A 231 0.89 16.82 -4.96
N LYS A 232 0.80 17.49 -6.12
CA LYS A 232 -0.32 17.29 -7.05
C LYS A 232 0.01 16.17 -8.01
N TYR A 233 -0.90 15.20 -8.13
CA TYR A 233 -0.79 14.10 -9.07
C TYR A 233 -1.03 14.58 -10.51
N GLN A 234 -0.13 14.17 -11.42
CA GLN A 234 -0.36 14.35 -12.86
C GLN A 234 -1.42 13.38 -13.39
N ALA A 235 -1.58 12.24 -12.72
CA ALA A 235 -2.62 11.25 -13.02
C ALA A 235 -4.04 11.71 -12.68
N ALA A 236 -4.21 12.80 -11.93
CA ALA A 236 -5.53 13.26 -11.49
C ALA A 236 -6.42 13.66 -12.67
N THR A 237 -7.56 13.01 -12.78
CA THR A 237 -8.58 13.26 -13.82
C THR A 237 -9.95 13.44 -13.18
N THR A 238 -10.83 14.19 -13.86
CA THR A 238 -12.22 14.37 -13.44
C THR A 238 -13.13 13.54 -14.35
N GLY A 239 -13.86 12.62 -13.77
CA GLY A 239 -14.84 11.79 -14.46
C GLY A 239 -16.24 11.94 -13.87
N PRO A 240 -17.23 11.16 -14.34
CA PRO A 240 -18.62 11.21 -13.84
C PRO A 240 -18.74 10.97 -12.33
N SER A 241 -17.84 10.20 -11.75
CA SER A 241 -17.80 9.89 -10.30
C SER A 241 -16.95 10.88 -9.49
N GLY A 242 -16.49 11.97 -10.12
CA GLY A 242 -15.62 12.97 -9.51
C GLY A 242 -14.15 12.78 -9.84
N ILE A 243 -13.28 13.39 -9.05
CA ILE A 243 -11.83 13.34 -9.23
C ILE A 243 -11.28 11.99 -8.79
N THR A 244 -10.34 11.47 -9.57
CA THR A 244 -9.53 10.31 -9.19
C THR A 244 -8.11 10.45 -9.76
N SER A 245 -7.11 10.10 -8.97
CA SER A 245 -5.72 9.92 -9.39
C SER A 245 -5.36 8.44 -9.51
N GLY A 246 -6.19 7.56 -8.94
CA GLY A 246 -5.83 6.15 -8.76
C GLY A 246 -4.63 5.98 -7.83
N ALA A 247 -4.28 7.01 -7.02
CA ALA A 247 -3.14 6.94 -6.11
C ALA A 247 -3.34 5.84 -5.08
N ASP A 248 -2.34 4.94 -4.97
CA ASP A 248 -2.40 3.71 -4.20
C ASP A 248 -1.16 3.59 -3.30
N GLY A 249 -0.27 2.65 -3.47
CA GLY A 249 0.92 2.49 -2.61
C GLY A 249 1.97 3.59 -2.74
N LEU A 250 2.82 3.71 -1.72
CA LEU A 250 3.90 4.70 -1.59
C LEU A 250 5.25 4.04 -1.28
N ALA A 251 6.34 4.67 -1.73
CA ALA A 251 7.70 4.37 -1.32
C ALA A 251 8.53 5.65 -1.18
N ILE A 252 9.66 5.57 -0.47
CA ILE A 252 10.59 6.70 -0.27
C ILE A 252 12.03 6.25 -0.49
N ASP A 253 12.85 7.13 -1.08
CA ASP A 253 14.27 6.86 -1.27
C ASP A 253 15.18 7.57 -0.24
N GLU A 254 16.48 7.32 -0.34
CA GLU A 254 17.50 7.92 0.57
C GLU A 254 17.63 9.43 0.44
N GLN A 255 17.12 10.05 -0.61
CA GLN A 255 17.07 11.51 -0.76
C GLN A 255 15.73 12.11 -0.30
N GLY A 256 14.81 11.28 0.18
CA GLY A 256 13.47 11.70 0.64
C GLY A 256 12.50 11.97 -0.51
N ARG A 257 12.81 11.50 -1.73
CA ARG A 257 11.84 11.56 -2.84
C ARG A 257 10.74 10.53 -2.60
N ILE A 258 9.53 10.94 -2.88
CA ILE A 258 8.35 10.10 -2.72
C ILE A 258 7.96 9.52 -4.09
N TYR A 259 7.71 8.24 -4.10
CA TYR A 259 7.19 7.47 -5.23
C TYR A 259 5.76 7.09 -4.93
N ALA A 260 4.84 7.39 -5.84
CA ALA A 260 3.42 7.08 -5.70
C ALA A 260 2.94 6.23 -6.88
N ALA A 261 2.38 5.06 -6.61
CA ALA A 261 1.64 4.30 -7.59
C ALA A 261 0.36 5.06 -7.95
N THR A 262 0.14 5.37 -9.24
CA THR A 262 -1.03 6.11 -9.72
C THR A 262 -1.56 5.48 -11.02
N SER A 263 -2.68 5.97 -11.52
CA SER A 263 -3.22 5.50 -12.80
C SER A 263 -2.30 5.80 -14.01
N ALA A 264 -1.36 6.73 -13.89
CA ALA A 264 -0.39 7.07 -14.94
C ALA A 264 0.91 6.25 -14.88
N GLY A 265 1.12 5.48 -13.82
CA GLY A 265 2.38 4.78 -13.55
C GLY A 265 2.90 5.11 -12.15
N VAL A 266 4.21 5.15 -11.95
CA VAL A 266 4.81 5.57 -10.68
C VAL A 266 5.26 7.03 -10.81
N GLU A 267 4.52 7.94 -10.19
CA GLU A 267 4.89 9.35 -10.13
C GLU A 267 5.94 9.58 -9.05
N VAL A 268 6.97 10.36 -9.38
CA VAL A 268 8.08 10.66 -8.48
C VAL A 268 8.07 12.15 -8.12
N PHE A 269 8.12 12.44 -6.83
CA PHE A 269 8.14 13.78 -6.29
C PHE A 269 9.43 14.01 -5.48
N ASP A 270 9.96 15.22 -5.51
CA ASP A 270 11.05 15.59 -4.63
C ASP A 270 10.57 15.72 -3.16
N ALA A 271 11.51 15.95 -2.25
CA ALA A 271 11.22 16.11 -0.82
C ALA A 271 10.36 17.34 -0.48
N LYS A 272 10.08 18.21 -1.47
CA LYS A 272 9.23 19.40 -1.34
C LYS A 272 7.88 19.24 -2.07
N GLY A 273 7.64 18.11 -2.72
CA GLY A 273 6.41 17.80 -3.45
C GLY A 273 6.39 18.25 -4.91
N ALA A 274 7.52 18.72 -5.46
CA ALA A 274 7.61 19.00 -6.89
C ALA A 274 7.67 17.69 -7.70
N HIS A 275 6.84 17.57 -8.75
CA HIS A 275 6.84 16.42 -9.65
C HIS A 275 8.13 16.39 -10.48
N LEU A 276 8.87 15.27 -10.41
CA LEU A 276 10.13 15.08 -11.13
C LEU A 276 9.94 14.31 -12.44
N GLY A 277 8.91 13.46 -12.51
CA GLY A 277 8.61 12.63 -13.66
C GLY A 277 7.77 11.42 -13.29
N THR A 278 7.39 10.63 -14.28
CA THR A 278 6.60 9.41 -14.12
C THR A 278 7.32 8.24 -14.76
N ILE A 279 7.50 7.15 -14.00
CA ILE A 279 8.00 5.88 -14.51
C ILE A 279 6.79 5.15 -15.09
N PRO A 280 6.73 4.92 -16.42
CA PRO A 280 5.62 4.22 -17.03
C PRO A 280 5.65 2.75 -16.65
N VAL A 281 4.48 2.13 -16.51
CA VAL A 281 4.33 0.70 -16.21
C VAL A 281 3.33 0.10 -17.18
N GLY A 282 3.58 -1.12 -17.66
CA GLY A 282 2.72 -1.79 -18.64
C GLY A 282 1.29 -2.08 -18.15
N ARG A 283 1.05 -1.92 -16.85
CA ARG A 283 -0.27 -1.94 -16.19
C ARG A 283 -0.32 -0.90 -15.08
N ALA A 284 -1.51 -0.41 -14.77
CA ALA A 284 -1.71 0.48 -13.65
C ALA A 284 -1.19 -0.17 -12.34
N PRO A 285 -0.16 0.40 -11.69
CA PRO A 285 0.37 -0.12 -10.45
C PRO A 285 -0.64 0.05 -9.32
N GLN A 286 -0.61 -0.88 -8.36
CA GLN A 286 -1.34 -0.77 -7.10
C GLN A 286 -0.38 -0.43 -5.96
N ASN A 287 0.74 -1.13 -5.83
CA ASN A 287 1.67 -0.86 -4.73
C ASN A 287 3.13 -1.06 -5.15
N ILE A 288 4.05 -0.46 -4.40
CA ILE A 288 5.47 -0.38 -4.76
C ILE A 288 6.36 -0.51 -3.52
N ALA A 289 7.52 -1.11 -3.68
CA ALA A 289 8.54 -1.17 -2.63
C ALA A 289 9.95 -1.28 -3.20
N PHE A 290 10.91 -0.67 -2.50
CA PHE A 290 12.31 -0.89 -2.78
C PHE A 290 12.82 -2.19 -2.15
N ALA A 291 13.54 -2.99 -2.93
CA ALA A 291 14.23 -4.18 -2.47
C ALA A 291 15.53 -4.40 -3.26
N GLY A 292 16.10 -5.60 -3.19
CA GLY A 292 17.43 -5.90 -3.70
C GLY A 292 18.52 -5.67 -2.65
N PRO A 293 19.72 -6.21 -2.86
CA PRO A 293 20.83 -6.16 -1.88
C PRO A 293 21.22 -4.73 -1.49
N ASP A 294 21.12 -3.79 -2.42
CA ASP A 294 21.44 -2.38 -2.25
C ASP A 294 20.19 -1.47 -2.17
N LYS A 295 18.98 -2.07 -2.20
CA LYS A 295 17.69 -1.38 -2.29
C LYS A 295 17.55 -0.46 -3.50
N LYS A 296 18.24 -0.72 -4.61
CA LYS A 296 18.10 0.09 -5.84
C LYS A 296 17.04 -0.42 -6.80
N THR A 297 16.49 -1.59 -6.57
CA THR A 297 15.39 -2.11 -7.40
C THR A 297 14.05 -1.69 -6.79
N LEU A 298 13.27 -0.92 -7.54
CA LEU A 298 11.87 -0.65 -7.24
C LEU A 298 11.03 -1.78 -7.84
N TYR A 299 10.37 -2.53 -6.99
CA TYR A 299 9.36 -3.51 -7.38
C TYR A 299 7.99 -2.84 -7.41
N ILE A 300 7.21 -3.23 -8.40
CA ILE A 300 5.89 -2.67 -8.67
C ILE A 300 4.94 -3.84 -8.81
N VAL A 301 3.86 -3.85 -8.04
CA VAL A 301 2.80 -4.86 -8.15
C VAL A 301 1.48 -4.18 -8.48
N GLY A 302 0.67 -4.86 -9.31
CA GLY A 302 -0.64 -4.33 -9.67
C GLY A 302 -1.34 -5.18 -10.71
N ARG A 303 -2.64 -5.30 -10.58
CA ARG A 303 -3.53 -5.97 -11.53
C ARG A 303 -3.05 -7.37 -11.92
N GLY A 304 -2.60 -8.14 -10.92
CA GLY A 304 -2.14 -9.51 -11.10
C GLY A 304 -0.76 -9.65 -11.74
N SER A 305 0.04 -8.59 -11.79
CA SER A 305 1.39 -8.60 -12.34
C SER A 305 2.41 -8.03 -11.38
N ALA A 306 3.66 -8.48 -11.49
CA ALA A 306 4.82 -7.94 -10.80
C ALA A 306 5.85 -7.47 -11.82
N PHE A 307 6.40 -6.28 -11.58
CA PHE A 307 7.42 -5.64 -12.40
C PHE A 307 8.60 -5.21 -11.52
N LYS A 308 9.73 -4.93 -12.15
CA LYS A 308 10.88 -4.30 -11.50
C LYS A 308 11.53 -3.27 -12.40
N VAL A 309 12.14 -2.27 -11.78
CA VAL A 309 12.97 -1.26 -12.44
C VAL A 309 14.15 -0.91 -11.53
N ASP A 310 15.36 -0.90 -12.09
CA ASP A 310 16.57 -0.52 -11.35
C ASP A 310 16.74 0.99 -11.40
N LEU A 311 16.91 1.60 -10.23
CA LEU A 311 16.99 3.04 -10.04
C LEU A 311 18.38 3.48 -9.60
N GLN A 312 18.69 4.77 -9.82
CA GLN A 312 20.00 5.35 -9.50
C GLN A 312 20.19 5.52 -7.98
N THR A 313 19.14 5.97 -7.29
CA THR A 313 19.16 6.17 -5.83
C THR A 313 18.47 5.01 -5.13
N PRO A 314 19.07 4.45 -4.07
CA PRO A 314 18.45 3.39 -3.28
C PRO A 314 17.22 3.90 -2.52
N GLY A 315 16.28 3.00 -2.25
CA GLY A 315 15.22 3.21 -1.29
C GLY A 315 15.76 3.41 0.12
N PHE A 316 14.99 4.10 0.96
CA PHE A 316 15.38 4.39 2.33
C PHE A 316 15.70 3.11 3.12
N LYS A 317 16.85 3.10 3.82
CA LYS A 317 17.37 1.92 4.54
C LYS A 317 16.97 1.90 6.02
N GLY A 318 16.59 3.04 6.58
CA GLY A 318 16.25 3.16 8.01
C GLY A 318 14.95 2.46 8.41
N ARG A 319 14.13 2.07 7.42
CA ARG A 319 12.84 1.39 7.62
C ARG A 319 12.54 0.51 6.42
N ALA A 320 11.75 -0.55 6.60
CA ALA A 320 11.41 -1.45 5.50
C ALA A 320 10.43 -0.82 4.50
N LYS A 321 9.56 0.06 4.98
CA LYS A 321 8.60 0.80 4.15
C LYS A 321 8.65 2.28 4.47
#